data_227a0608e870d066f11bea9f6b371bac
#
_entry.id   227a0608e870d066f11bea9f6b371bac
#
_cell.length_a   1.000
_cell.length_b   1.000
_cell.length_c   1.000
_cell.angle_alpha   90.00
_cell.angle_beta   90.00
_cell.angle_gamma   90.00
#
_symmetry.space_group_name_H-M   'P 1'
#
loop_
_entity.id
_entity.type
_entity.pdbx_description
1 polymer ?
#
loop_
_entity_poly.entity_id
_entity_poly.type
_entity_poly.pdbx_seq_one_letter_code
_entity_poly.pdbx_strand_id
1 'polypeptide(L)' 'MIGNRNGLTVPELIEFLSSLPKAEHEDDIGEVWVEEEHNGMTSSGLCYTAHKLNKNDVLLGIDFRTAELIEKHKENKE' A
#
# COMPACT_ATOMS: atom_id res chain seq x y z
N MET A 1 -16.38 -0.31 -2.09
CA MET A 1 -15.18 0.06 -2.87
C MET A 1 -15.01 1.57 -2.91
N ILE A 2 -13.79 2.02 -2.74
CA ILE A 2 -13.45 3.42 -2.97
C ILE A 2 -12.45 3.51 -4.13
N GLY A 3 -12.42 4.63 -4.79
CA GLY A 3 -11.47 4.84 -5.88
C GLY A 3 -11.68 6.21 -6.52
N ASN A 4 -10.68 6.68 -7.21
CA ASN A 4 -10.71 7.97 -7.86
C ASN A 4 -9.82 7.92 -9.11
N ARG A 5 -10.33 8.41 -10.24
CA ARG A 5 -9.56 8.45 -11.50
C ARG A 5 -8.28 9.28 -11.42
N ASN A 6 -8.26 10.26 -10.52
CA ASN A 6 -7.10 11.12 -10.32
C ASN A 6 -6.15 10.61 -9.24
N GLY A 7 -6.43 9.42 -8.71
CA GLY A 7 -5.65 8.82 -7.65
C GLY A 7 -6.34 8.88 -6.30
N LEU A 8 -6.21 7.81 -5.55
CA LEU A 8 -6.78 7.72 -4.21
C LEU A 8 -5.94 8.55 -3.24
N THR A 9 -6.59 9.37 -2.44
CA THR A 9 -5.88 10.20 -1.46
C THR A 9 -5.69 9.45 -0.14
N VAL A 10 -4.71 9.88 0.64
CA VAL A 10 -4.43 9.29 1.96
C VAL A 10 -5.64 9.43 2.90
N PRO A 11 -6.28 10.60 3.03
CA PRO A 11 -7.48 10.72 3.86
C PRO A 11 -8.61 9.76 3.46
N GLU A 12 -8.82 9.59 2.17
CA GLU A 12 -9.84 8.66 1.66
C GLU A 12 -9.52 7.22 2.07
N LEU A 13 -8.25 6.83 1.96
CA LEU A 13 -7.82 5.49 2.35
C LEU A 13 -7.95 5.27 3.86
N ILE A 14 -7.57 6.26 4.66
CA ILE A 14 -7.68 6.18 6.12
C ILE A 14 -9.15 5.99 6.52
N GLU A 15 -10.05 6.77 5.93
CA GLU A 15 -11.47 6.67 6.21
C GLU A 15 -12.02 5.30 5.85
N PHE A 16 -11.65 4.80 4.68
CA PHE A 16 -12.07 3.47 4.22
C PHE A 16 -11.59 2.38 5.16
N LEU A 17 -10.32 2.38 5.53
CA LEU A 17 -9.74 1.38 6.43
C LEU A 17 -10.38 1.44 7.81
N SER A 18 -10.69 2.64 8.28
CA SER A 18 -11.33 2.84 9.58
C SER A 18 -12.77 2.32 9.62
N SER A 19 -13.41 2.17 8.46
CA SER A 19 -14.76 1.63 8.37
C SER A 19 -14.80 0.11 8.43
N LEU A 20 -13.65 -0.55 8.28
CA LEU A 20 -13.59 -2.01 8.32
C LEU A 20 -13.72 -2.52 9.77
N PRO A 21 -14.26 -3.72 9.96
CA PRO A 21 -14.36 -4.30 11.30
C PRO A 21 -12.99 -4.46 11.95
N LYS A 22 -12.91 -4.21 13.24
CA LYS A 22 -11.67 -4.45 13.99
C LYS A 22 -11.49 -5.95 14.21
N ALA A 23 -10.24 -6.39 14.06
CA ALA A 23 -9.89 -7.77 14.35
C ALA A 23 -9.97 -8.01 15.87
N GLU A 24 -10.74 -9.01 16.28
CA GLU A 24 -10.87 -9.40 17.69
C GLU A 24 -9.94 -10.56 18.04
N HIS A 25 -9.54 -11.35 17.03
CA HIS A 25 -8.68 -12.51 17.16
C HIS A 25 -7.61 -12.48 16.10
N GLU A 26 -6.50 -13.21 16.31
CA GLU A 26 -5.44 -13.31 15.34
C GLU A 26 -5.92 -13.81 13.98
N ASP A 27 -6.90 -14.71 13.97
CA ASP A 27 -7.44 -15.27 12.74
C ASP A 27 -8.27 -14.27 11.94
N ASP A 28 -8.67 -13.16 12.56
CA ASP A 28 -9.46 -12.11 11.92
C ASP A 28 -8.59 -10.98 11.32
N ILE A 29 -7.28 -11.07 11.48
CA ILE A 29 -6.38 -10.06 10.95
C ILE A 29 -6.31 -10.19 9.43
N GLY A 30 -6.74 -9.15 8.73
CA GLY A 30 -6.68 -9.11 7.28
C GLY A 30 -5.32 -8.65 6.77
N GLU A 31 -5.07 -8.92 5.52
CA GLU A 31 -3.83 -8.52 4.86
C GLU A 31 -4.13 -7.52 3.74
N VAL A 32 -3.14 -6.72 3.39
CA VAL A 32 -3.27 -5.75 2.29
C VAL A 32 -2.76 -6.40 1.02
N TRP A 33 -3.58 -6.33 -0.03
CA TRP A 33 -3.24 -6.86 -1.35
C TRP A 33 -3.19 -5.72 -2.35
N VAL A 34 -2.27 -5.82 -3.29
CA VAL A 34 -2.11 -4.83 -4.36
C VAL A 34 -2.27 -5.54 -5.69
N GLU A 35 -2.98 -4.90 -6.61
CA GLU A 35 -3.19 -5.41 -7.95
C GLU A 35 -2.23 -4.73 -8.92
N GLU A 36 -1.59 -5.54 -9.77
CA GLU A 36 -0.70 -5.06 -10.82
C GLU A 36 -1.20 -5.50 -12.19
N GLU A 37 -1.04 -4.64 -13.17
CA GLU A 37 -1.28 -4.96 -14.56
C GLU A 37 0.07 -5.09 -15.27
N HIS A 38 0.23 -6.17 -16.03
CA HIS A 38 1.44 -6.40 -16.80
C HIS A 38 1.07 -7.04 -18.13
N ASN A 39 1.36 -6.34 -19.23
CA ASN A 39 1.04 -6.81 -20.60
C ASN A 39 -0.43 -7.18 -20.78
N GLY A 40 -1.34 -6.40 -20.22
CA GLY A 40 -2.77 -6.64 -20.33
C GLY A 40 -3.32 -7.70 -19.39
N MET A 41 -2.47 -8.30 -18.57
CA MET A 41 -2.87 -9.28 -17.57
C MET A 41 -2.77 -8.65 -16.17
N THR A 42 -3.75 -8.92 -15.33
CA THR A 42 -3.75 -8.45 -13.95
C THR A 42 -3.36 -9.58 -13.01
N SER A 43 -2.55 -9.26 -12.01
CA SER A 43 -2.22 -10.18 -10.95
C SER A 43 -2.25 -9.43 -9.63
N SER A 44 -2.54 -10.13 -8.54
CA SER A 44 -2.55 -9.54 -7.22
C SER A 44 -1.45 -10.16 -6.38
N GLY A 45 -0.83 -9.34 -5.54
CA GLY A 45 0.21 -9.78 -4.62
C GLY A 45 0.02 -9.13 -3.27
N LEU A 46 0.58 -9.77 -2.25
CA LEU A 46 0.56 -9.20 -0.90
C LEU A 46 1.38 -7.92 -0.86
N CYS A 47 0.86 -6.95 -0.12
CA CYS A 47 1.62 -5.76 0.22
C CYS A 47 2.46 -6.08 1.46
N TYR A 48 3.76 -6.00 1.34
CA TYR A 48 4.67 -6.34 2.44
C TYR A 48 5.11 -5.14 3.26
N THR A 49 5.12 -3.97 2.66
CA THR A 49 5.67 -2.78 3.31
C THR A 49 4.87 -1.53 2.96
N ALA A 50 4.96 -0.54 3.82
CA ALA A 50 4.41 0.80 3.56
C ALA A 50 5.49 1.83 3.91
N HIS A 51 5.67 2.82 3.06
CA HIS A 51 6.71 3.83 3.20
C HIS A 51 6.14 5.23 3.13
N LYS A 52 6.72 6.14 3.87
CA LYS A 52 6.45 7.57 3.71
C LYS A 52 7.38 8.10 2.63
N LEU A 53 6.82 8.57 1.53
CA LEU A 53 7.61 9.21 0.47
C LEU A 53 8.00 10.62 0.86
N ASN A 54 7.09 11.31 1.55
CA ASN A 54 7.30 12.65 2.03
C ASN A 54 6.32 12.90 3.18
N LYS A 55 6.10 14.15 3.55
CA LYS A 55 5.21 14.50 4.64
C LYS A 55 3.78 13.96 4.49
N ASN A 56 3.28 13.91 3.24
CA ASN A 56 1.89 13.61 2.96
C ASN A 56 1.65 12.33 2.16
N ASP A 57 2.64 11.85 1.42
CA ASP A 57 2.47 10.74 0.49
C ASP A 57 2.99 9.43 1.06
N VAL A 58 2.33 8.34 0.69
CA VAL A 58 2.73 6.98 1.08
C VAL A 58 2.93 6.12 -0.16
N LEU A 59 3.79 5.12 -0.04
CA LEU A 59 4.03 4.13 -1.07
C LEU A 59 3.88 2.74 -0.47
N LEU A 60 3.14 1.89 -1.16
CA LEU A 60 2.96 0.49 -0.76
C LEU A 60 3.91 -0.39 -1.56
N GLY A 61 4.70 -1.20 -0.87
CA GLY A 61 5.66 -2.09 -1.50
C GLY A 61 5.14 -3.50 -1.65
N ILE A 62 5.34 -4.08 -2.81
CA ILE A 62 4.84 -5.42 -3.14
C ILE A 62 5.82 -6.54 -2.81
N ASP A 63 7.07 -6.21 -2.49
CA ASP A 63 8.04 -7.18 -1.99
C ASP A 63 9.14 -6.48 -1.19
N PHE A 64 9.88 -7.26 -0.41
CA PHE A 64 10.94 -6.72 0.43
C PHE A 64 12.11 -6.16 -0.36
N ARG A 65 12.40 -6.73 -1.51
CA ARG A 65 13.48 -6.26 -2.36
C ARG A 65 13.19 -4.85 -2.88
N THR A 66 11.96 -4.63 -3.32
CA THR A 66 11.51 -3.31 -3.76
C THR A 66 11.57 -2.33 -2.59
N ALA A 67 11.16 -2.75 -1.41
CA ALA A 67 11.19 -1.94 -0.20
C ALA A 67 12.62 -1.49 0.12
N GLU A 68 13.58 -2.39 0.05
CA GLU A 68 14.98 -2.08 0.31
C GLU A 68 15.53 -1.05 -0.69
N LEU A 69 15.16 -1.19 -1.96
CA LEU A 69 15.59 -0.25 -3.00
C LEU A 69 15.00 1.13 -2.77
N ILE A 70 13.73 1.20 -2.35
CA ILE A 70 13.05 2.46 -2.05
C ILE A 70 13.74 3.17 -0.87
N GLU A 71 14.01 2.46 0.21
CA GLU A 71 14.65 3.03 1.38
C GLU A 71 16.07 3.53 1.06
N LYS A 72 16.82 2.75 0.30
CA LYS A 72 18.16 3.12 -0.14
C LYS A 72 18.13 4.37 -1.01
N HIS A 73 17.15 4.48 -1.89
CA HIS A 73 16.98 5.64 -2.76
C HIS A 73 16.63 6.90 -1.95
N LYS A 74 15.80 6.76 -0.93
CA LYS A 74 15.44 7.87 -0.03
C LYS A 74 16.67 8.38 0.72
N GLU A 75 17.52 7.48 1.21
CA GLU A 75 18.76 7.84 1.90
C GLU A 75 19.70 8.64 1.00
N ASN A 76 19.77 8.29 -0.27
CA ASN A 76 20.65 8.95 -1.23
C ASN A 76 20.16 10.32 -1.68
N LYS A 77 18.91 10.68 -1.39
CA LYS A 77 18.33 11.97 -1.79
C LYS A 77 18.53 13.08 -0.75
N GLU A 78 19.02 12.76 0.39
CA GLU A 78 19.37 13.77 1.40
C GLU A 78 20.82 14.30 1.19
#